data_9d26750ed4ab56f03dcaa9125ae5d4ed
#
_entry.id   9d26750ed4ab56f03dcaa9125ae5d4ed
#
_cell.length_a   1.000
_cell.length_b   1.000
_cell.length_c   1.000
_cell.angle_alpha   90.00
_cell.angle_beta   90.00
_cell.angle_gamma   90.00
#
_symmetry.space_group_name_H-M   'P 1'
#
loop_
_entity.id
_entity.type
_entity.pdbx_description
1 polymer ?
#
loop_
_entity_poly.entity_id
_entity_poly.type
_entity_poly.pdbx_seq_one_letter_code
_entity_poly.pdbx_strand_id
1 'polypeptide(L)'
;MEDLYDEVMSTVVFNASASSDVTSSISSYSWNFGDGNTDTGEVVSHSFADPGVFEVVLTVEDGAGNTDETTTSITVADLEAPNVNFDWSYVDADGDTIPMAAIEGVPVDFNAGLSSDNSGTALTYEWDFTDGTNKQGKEVTHTFQNVSSTYEVVLVVTDEAGNSNQRMLVVAVEEMARPDVYISELSFSNDSPDEDETIELNAVLKLAKMNLTSEFEVAFYLNTLDNQIGAVMVEGSNLTKGIEGGMNISVPWKAVSGTHTIFVVADSTNLINEGSDDGEKNQVAKDISVKAKETSNDTSLILLVLVVVIS
;
A
#
# COMPACT_ATOMS: atom_id res chain seq x y z
N MET A 1 51.71 -8.59 -25.07
CA MET A 1 50.91 -7.41 -25.41
C MET A 1 50.21 -7.02 -24.13
N GLU A 2 50.47 -5.88 -23.56
CA GLU A 2 49.65 -5.39 -22.44
C GLU A 2 48.33 -4.99 -22.98
N ASP A 3 47.24 -5.50 -22.38
CA ASP A 3 45.91 -4.99 -22.66
C ASP A 3 45.88 -3.50 -22.22
N LEU A 4 45.71 -2.62 -23.19
CA LEU A 4 45.54 -1.19 -22.89
C LEU A 4 44.12 -0.99 -22.38
N TYR A 5 44.00 -0.68 -21.08
CA TYR A 5 42.73 -0.26 -20.46
C TYR A 5 42.62 1.23 -20.56
N ASP A 6 41.51 1.70 -21.05
CA ASP A 6 41.20 3.14 -21.14
C ASP A 6 39.78 3.40 -20.59
N GLU A 7 39.51 4.64 -20.21
CA GLU A 7 38.18 5.07 -19.76
C GLU A 7 37.39 5.65 -20.92
N VAL A 8 36.07 5.57 -20.86
CA VAL A 8 35.17 6.23 -21.82
C VAL A 8 35.59 7.70 -22.04
N MET A 9 35.66 8.14 -23.27
CA MET A 9 36.09 9.50 -23.68
C MET A 9 37.55 9.86 -23.45
N SER A 10 38.40 8.96 -22.92
CA SER A 10 39.85 9.19 -22.91
C SER A 10 40.43 9.13 -24.31
N THR A 11 41.54 9.83 -24.51
CA THR A 11 42.18 9.88 -25.82
C THR A 11 43.33 8.90 -25.89
N VAL A 12 43.21 7.88 -26.75
CA VAL A 12 44.24 6.90 -27.04
C VAL A 12 45.08 7.38 -28.23
N VAL A 13 46.41 7.29 -28.13
CA VAL A 13 47.33 7.61 -29.24
C VAL A 13 47.79 6.31 -29.89
N PHE A 14 47.53 6.15 -31.17
CA PHE A 14 47.97 5.06 -32.00
C PHE A 14 49.18 5.51 -32.84
N ASN A 15 50.27 4.74 -32.80
CA ASN A 15 51.53 5.08 -33.46
C ASN A 15 52.00 3.91 -34.34
N ALA A 16 52.05 4.14 -35.66
CA ALA A 16 52.48 3.21 -36.68
C ALA A 16 53.93 3.48 -37.18
N SER A 17 54.71 4.33 -36.52
CA SER A 17 56.06 4.72 -36.96
C SER A 17 57.07 3.57 -37.05
N ALA A 18 56.74 2.40 -36.44
CA ALA A 18 57.55 1.19 -36.56
C ALA A 18 57.27 0.37 -37.84
N SER A 19 56.26 0.74 -38.63
CA SER A 19 55.93 0.08 -39.91
C SER A 19 57.05 0.34 -40.94
N SER A 20 57.46 -0.71 -41.61
CA SER A 20 58.56 -0.63 -42.61
C SER A 20 58.37 -1.64 -43.72
N ASP A 21 58.81 -1.27 -44.90
CA ASP A 21 59.00 -2.18 -46.06
C ASP A 21 60.47 -2.30 -46.41
N VAL A 22 60.88 -3.42 -46.98
CA VAL A 22 62.30 -3.72 -47.33
C VAL A 22 62.71 -3.00 -48.60
N THR A 23 61.77 -2.71 -49.48
CA THR A 23 62.06 -2.27 -50.85
C THR A 23 61.58 -0.83 -51.12
N SER A 24 60.64 -0.31 -50.35
CA SER A 24 60.04 1.00 -50.52
C SER A 24 59.72 1.66 -49.18
N SER A 25 59.36 2.94 -49.21
CA SER A 25 58.81 3.64 -48.03
C SER A 25 57.28 3.38 -47.93
N ILE A 26 56.75 3.36 -46.72
CA ILE A 26 55.32 3.41 -46.48
C ILE A 26 54.77 4.74 -47.02
N SER A 27 53.73 4.65 -47.85
CA SER A 27 53.07 5.78 -48.50
C SER A 27 51.80 6.24 -47.82
N SER A 28 51.08 5.33 -47.15
CA SER A 28 49.88 5.67 -46.42
C SER A 28 49.62 4.74 -45.20
N TYR A 29 48.90 5.30 -44.22
CA TYR A 29 48.41 4.62 -43.02
C TYR A 29 46.92 4.87 -42.91
N SER A 30 46.12 3.82 -42.73
CA SER A 30 44.69 3.88 -42.55
C SER A 30 44.29 3.07 -41.32
N TRP A 31 43.54 3.71 -40.47
CA TRP A 31 43.08 3.13 -39.19
C TRP A 31 41.59 2.92 -39.23
N ASN A 32 41.13 1.76 -38.75
CA ASN A 32 39.76 1.48 -38.40
C ASN A 32 39.72 1.13 -36.93
N PHE A 33 39.00 1.91 -36.09
CA PHE A 33 39.01 1.75 -34.65
C PHE A 33 38.01 0.72 -34.14
N GLY A 34 37.20 0.11 -35.04
CA GLY A 34 36.23 -0.93 -34.66
C GLY A 34 34.92 -0.38 -34.07
N ASP A 35 34.82 0.90 -33.82
CA ASP A 35 33.63 1.63 -33.36
C ASP A 35 32.86 2.33 -34.49
N GLY A 36 33.24 2.09 -35.71
CA GLY A 36 32.72 2.73 -36.94
C GLY A 36 33.48 3.98 -37.37
N ASN A 37 34.45 4.44 -36.61
CA ASN A 37 35.30 5.57 -36.95
C ASN A 37 36.62 5.08 -37.62
N THR A 38 37.17 5.95 -38.45
CA THR A 38 38.44 5.72 -39.19
C THR A 38 39.27 6.99 -39.14
N ASP A 39 40.61 6.86 -39.27
CA ASP A 39 41.52 7.96 -39.43
C ASP A 39 42.70 7.59 -40.34
N THR A 40 43.52 8.56 -40.72
CA THR A 40 44.70 8.36 -41.56
C THR A 40 45.89 9.13 -41.01
N GLY A 41 47.07 8.50 -41.08
CA GLY A 41 48.32 9.12 -40.58
C GLY A 41 49.18 8.15 -39.82
N GLU A 42 50.49 8.43 -39.75
CA GLU A 42 51.45 7.59 -39.03
C GLU A 42 51.19 7.58 -37.52
N VAL A 43 50.70 8.70 -36.98
CA VAL A 43 50.31 8.87 -35.58
C VAL A 43 48.95 9.51 -35.54
N VAL A 44 47.98 8.87 -34.92
CA VAL A 44 46.59 9.34 -34.79
C VAL A 44 46.13 9.27 -33.35
N SER A 45 45.10 10.04 -33.00
CA SER A 45 44.49 10.01 -31.69
C SER A 45 43.00 9.72 -31.84
N HIS A 46 42.47 8.79 -31.03
CA HIS A 46 41.06 8.43 -31.07
C HIS A 46 40.51 8.33 -29.64
N SER A 47 39.20 8.64 -29.47
CA SER A 47 38.48 8.50 -28.23
C SER A 47 37.23 7.66 -28.48
N PHE A 48 37.04 6.61 -27.70
CA PHE A 48 35.86 5.74 -27.75
C PHE A 48 34.73 6.34 -26.93
N ALA A 49 33.54 6.41 -27.50
CA ALA A 49 32.38 6.99 -26.85
C ALA A 49 31.64 6.01 -25.90
N ASP A 50 31.75 4.71 -26.21
CA ASP A 50 31.06 3.66 -25.46
C ASP A 50 32.07 2.67 -24.86
N PRO A 51 31.79 2.04 -23.70
CA PRO A 51 32.60 0.98 -23.16
C PRO A 51 32.50 -0.28 -24.02
N GLY A 52 33.54 -1.11 -24.00
CA GLY A 52 33.56 -2.35 -24.78
C GLY A 52 34.95 -2.79 -25.20
N VAL A 53 34.99 -3.83 -26.03
CA VAL A 53 36.22 -4.32 -26.65
C VAL A 53 36.20 -4.00 -28.13
N PHE A 54 37.13 -3.14 -28.54
CA PHE A 54 37.24 -2.67 -29.92
C PHE A 54 38.45 -3.32 -30.61
N GLU A 55 38.25 -3.86 -31.81
CA GLU A 55 39.31 -4.39 -32.65
C GLU A 55 39.81 -3.29 -33.58
N VAL A 56 40.99 -2.76 -33.29
CA VAL A 56 41.61 -1.68 -34.06
C VAL A 56 42.49 -2.28 -35.13
N VAL A 57 42.22 -1.95 -36.39
CA VAL A 57 42.94 -2.42 -37.57
C VAL A 57 43.74 -1.27 -38.16
N LEU A 58 45.04 -1.49 -38.35
CA LEU A 58 45.91 -0.63 -39.17
C LEU A 58 46.16 -1.32 -40.48
N THR A 59 45.89 -0.63 -41.58
CA THR A 59 46.32 -0.97 -42.94
C THR A 59 47.42 0.00 -43.38
N VAL A 60 48.55 -0.52 -43.83
CA VAL A 60 49.64 0.27 -44.42
C VAL A 60 49.79 -0.03 -45.90
N GLU A 61 50.13 0.97 -46.70
CA GLU A 61 50.43 0.84 -48.15
C GLU A 61 51.81 1.36 -48.46
N ASP A 62 52.57 0.66 -49.25
CA ASP A 62 53.90 1.07 -49.70
C ASP A 62 53.82 1.95 -50.97
N GLY A 63 54.99 2.48 -51.45
CA GLY A 63 55.07 3.29 -52.66
C GLY A 63 54.82 2.53 -53.96
N ALA A 64 54.73 1.20 -53.90
CA ALA A 64 54.39 0.33 -55.06
C ALA A 64 52.92 -0.07 -55.07
N GLY A 65 52.14 0.25 -54.04
CA GLY A 65 50.70 -0.07 -53.89
C GLY A 65 50.42 -1.41 -53.22
N ASN A 66 51.43 -2.03 -52.59
CA ASN A 66 51.19 -3.25 -51.79
C ASN A 66 50.70 -2.84 -50.39
N THR A 67 49.79 -3.65 -49.83
CA THR A 67 49.19 -3.39 -48.53
C THR A 67 49.45 -4.54 -47.55
N ASP A 68 49.56 -4.18 -46.25
CA ASP A 68 49.60 -5.16 -45.14
C ASP A 68 48.75 -4.62 -43.98
N GLU A 69 48.27 -5.54 -43.15
CA GLU A 69 47.36 -5.21 -42.04
C GLU A 69 47.84 -5.80 -40.73
N THR A 70 47.58 -5.08 -39.65
CA THR A 70 47.75 -5.59 -38.29
C THR A 70 46.61 -5.16 -37.40
N THR A 71 46.28 -5.98 -36.41
CA THR A 71 45.16 -5.78 -35.53
C THR A 71 45.58 -5.75 -34.07
N THR A 72 44.99 -4.90 -33.28
CA THR A 72 45.12 -4.89 -31.80
C THR A 72 43.75 -4.69 -31.18
N SER A 73 43.56 -5.20 -29.92
CA SER A 73 42.33 -5.00 -29.16
C SER A 73 42.52 -3.90 -28.10
N ILE A 74 41.55 -3.03 -27.99
CA ILE A 74 41.46 -2.01 -26.94
C ILE A 74 40.22 -2.37 -26.09
N THR A 75 40.39 -2.47 -24.76
CA THR A 75 39.30 -2.60 -23.81
C THR A 75 39.02 -1.24 -23.19
N VAL A 76 37.85 -0.70 -23.42
CA VAL A 76 37.36 0.55 -22.81
C VAL A 76 36.46 0.16 -21.63
N ALA A 77 36.90 0.54 -20.43
CA ALA A 77 36.18 0.21 -19.20
C ALA A 77 34.94 1.07 -19.04
N ASP A 78 33.88 0.47 -18.50
CA ASP A 78 32.71 1.18 -18.03
C ASP A 78 32.92 1.57 -16.55
N LEU A 79 32.99 2.87 -16.26
CA LEU A 79 33.16 3.42 -14.92
C LEU A 79 31.97 4.31 -14.50
N GLU A 80 30.98 4.46 -15.38
CA GLU A 80 29.76 5.20 -15.05
C GLU A 80 28.77 4.31 -14.33
N ALA A 81 28.13 4.88 -13.31
CA ALA A 81 27.06 4.19 -12.61
C ALA A 81 25.70 4.44 -13.29
N PRO A 82 24.78 3.48 -13.26
CA PRO A 82 23.48 3.61 -13.87
C PRO A 82 22.69 4.84 -13.43
N ASN A 83 21.91 5.41 -14.33
CA ASN A 83 20.88 6.38 -14.00
C ASN A 83 19.66 5.64 -13.47
N VAL A 84 19.37 5.79 -12.17
CA VAL A 84 18.30 5.08 -11.48
C VAL A 84 17.02 5.90 -11.53
N ASN A 85 15.99 5.33 -12.12
CA ASN A 85 14.66 5.90 -12.12
C ASN A 85 13.59 4.82 -11.95
N PHE A 86 12.57 5.11 -11.15
CA PHE A 86 11.42 4.24 -10.98
C PHE A 86 10.17 5.05 -10.65
N ASP A 87 9.03 4.47 -10.95
CA ASP A 87 7.71 4.89 -10.53
C ASP A 87 6.99 3.76 -9.82
N TRP A 88 5.84 4.07 -9.25
CA TRP A 88 4.97 3.12 -8.59
C TRP A 88 3.50 3.50 -8.80
N SER A 89 2.65 2.50 -8.80
CA SER A 89 1.21 2.66 -8.93
C SER A 89 0.49 1.53 -8.24
N TYR A 90 -0.76 1.75 -7.87
CA TYR A 90 -1.69 0.68 -7.55
C TYR A 90 -3.02 0.94 -8.25
N VAL A 91 -3.78 -0.13 -8.42
CA VAL A 91 -5.12 -0.08 -9.00
C VAL A 91 -6.09 -0.26 -7.86
N ASP A 92 -6.98 0.71 -7.65
CA ASP A 92 -8.03 0.62 -6.63
C ASP A 92 -9.15 -0.37 -7.02
N ALA A 93 -10.14 -0.51 -6.14
CA ALA A 93 -11.25 -1.43 -6.36
C ALA A 93 -12.15 -1.05 -7.56
N ASP A 94 -12.09 0.19 -8.00
CA ASP A 94 -12.85 0.73 -9.15
C ASP A 94 -12.06 0.64 -10.46
N GLY A 95 -10.78 0.22 -10.39
CA GLY A 95 -9.88 0.07 -11.54
C GLY A 95 -9.12 1.32 -11.92
N ASP A 96 -9.14 2.36 -11.09
CA ASP A 96 -8.41 3.60 -11.29
C ASP A 96 -6.98 3.50 -10.76
N THR A 97 -6.01 4.05 -11.50
CA THR A 97 -4.61 4.15 -11.08
C THR A 97 -4.42 5.39 -10.21
N ILE A 98 -4.06 5.21 -8.94
CA ILE A 98 -3.88 6.30 -7.98
C ILE A 98 -2.40 6.44 -7.61
N PRO A 99 -1.78 7.63 -7.78
CA PRO A 99 -0.34 7.82 -7.58
C PRO A 99 0.06 8.51 -6.27
N MET A 100 -0.85 8.82 -5.33
CA MET A 100 -0.52 9.74 -4.23
C MET A 100 -0.32 9.08 -2.86
N ALA A 101 -0.95 7.95 -2.58
CA ALA A 101 -0.73 7.15 -1.37
C ALA A 101 -1.05 5.69 -1.66
N ALA A 102 -0.30 4.76 -1.09
CA ALA A 102 -0.64 3.35 -1.07
C ALA A 102 -1.70 3.08 0.00
N ILE A 103 -2.42 1.97 -0.11
CA ILE A 103 -3.41 1.54 0.87
C ILE A 103 -2.87 0.31 1.60
N GLU A 104 -3.00 0.28 2.92
CA GLU A 104 -2.67 -0.88 3.76
C GLU A 104 -3.29 -2.18 3.21
N GLY A 105 -2.47 -3.22 3.06
CA GLY A 105 -2.92 -4.52 2.57
C GLY A 105 -3.20 -4.61 1.06
N VAL A 106 -3.09 -3.52 0.31
CA VAL A 106 -3.28 -3.50 -1.15
C VAL A 106 -1.93 -3.64 -1.86
N PRO A 107 -1.80 -4.54 -2.85
CA PRO A 107 -0.59 -4.66 -3.65
C PRO A 107 -0.27 -3.39 -4.44
N VAL A 108 0.99 -2.98 -4.43
CA VAL A 108 1.55 -1.83 -5.16
C VAL A 108 2.59 -2.33 -6.14
N ASP A 109 2.52 -1.91 -7.39
CA ASP A 109 3.49 -2.25 -8.43
C ASP A 109 4.56 -1.16 -8.53
N PHE A 110 5.81 -1.57 -8.51
CA PHE A 110 7.00 -0.73 -8.67
C PHE A 110 7.69 -1.10 -9.97
N ASN A 111 8.02 -0.10 -10.78
CA ASN A 111 8.61 -0.29 -12.11
C ASN A 111 9.86 0.58 -12.27
N ALA A 112 11.03 -0.06 -12.42
CA ALA A 112 12.31 0.57 -12.69
C ALA A 112 12.65 0.65 -14.20
N GLY A 113 11.65 0.51 -15.07
CA GLY A 113 11.82 0.45 -16.52
C GLY A 113 12.47 1.67 -17.17
N LEU A 114 12.49 2.80 -16.46
CA LEU A 114 13.12 4.05 -16.89
C LEU A 114 14.58 4.18 -16.44
N SER A 115 15.12 3.19 -15.72
CA SER A 115 16.55 3.15 -15.41
C SER A 115 17.36 2.78 -16.65
N SER A 116 18.50 3.41 -16.83
CA SER A 116 19.37 3.24 -18.01
C SER A 116 20.83 3.35 -17.62
N ASP A 117 21.68 2.83 -18.49
CA ASP A 117 23.13 2.94 -18.40
C ASP A 117 23.73 3.26 -19.77
N ASN A 118 24.94 3.84 -19.79
CA ASN A 118 25.66 4.20 -21.02
C ASN A 118 26.19 2.98 -21.78
N SER A 119 26.52 1.89 -21.07
CA SER A 119 27.05 0.65 -21.71
C SER A 119 26.00 -0.12 -22.50
N GLY A 120 24.71 0.11 -22.24
CA GLY A 120 23.62 -0.63 -22.84
C GLY A 120 23.57 -2.11 -22.42
N THR A 121 24.35 -2.51 -21.42
CA THR A 121 24.39 -3.86 -20.87
C THR A 121 23.21 -4.13 -19.93
N ALA A 122 23.09 -5.38 -19.47
CA ALA A 122 22.01 -5.78 -18.58
C ALA A 122 22.19 -5.13 -17.20
N LEU A 123 21.09 -4.58 -16.65
CA LEU A 123 21.02 -4.00 -15.32
C LEU A 123 20.41 -5.01 -14.34
N THR A 124 20.91 -5.00 -13.11
CA THR A 124 20.31 -5.71 -11.97
C THR A 124 19.64 -4.72 -11.03
N TYR A 125 18.56 -5.16 -10.37
CA TYR A 125 17.68 -4.30 -9.57
C TYR A 125 17.44 -4.94 -8.21
N GLU A 126 17.70 -4.18 -7.14
CA GLU A 126 17.47 -4.59 -5.75
C GLU A 126 16.63 -3.54 -5.03
N TRP A 127 15.53 -3.98 -4.44
CA TRP A 127 14.57 -3.13 -3.74
C TRP A 127 14.60 -3.39 -2.24
N ASP A 128 14.65 -2.33 -1.44
CA ASP A 128 14.42 -2.33 0.00
C ASP A 128 13.20 -1.45 0.31
N PHE A 129 12.18 -2.05 0.92
CA PHE A 129 10.93 -1.36 1.27
C PHE A 129 10.94 -0.80 2.70
N THR A 130 12.06 -0.95 3.43
CA THR A 130 12.26 -0.50 4.82
C THR A 130 11.23 -1.01 5.85
N ASP A 131 10.41 -1.97 5.45
CA ASP A 131 9.52 -2.75 6.34
C ASP A 131 10.10 -4.12 6.70
N GLY A 132 11.36 -4.36 6.33
CA GLY A 132 12.09 -5.61 6.51
C GLY A 132 12.00 -6.56 5.30
N THR A 133 11.40 -6.13 4.19
CA THR A 133 11.30 -6.93 2.96
C THR A 133 12.18 -6.35 1.85
N ASN A 134 12.86 -7.26 1.12
CA ASN A 134 13.66 -6.94 -0.05
C ASN A 134 13.15 -7.74 -1.25
N LYS A 135 13.28 -7.18 -2.44
CA LYS A 135 12.93 -7.84 -3.70
C LYS A 135 13.96 -7.57 -4.79
N GLN A 136 13.97 -8.43 -5.80
CA GLN A 136 14.83 -8.30 -6.96
C GLN A 136 14.00 -8.32 -8.24
N GLY A 137 14.44 -7.55 -9.25
CA GLY A 137 13.80 -7.49 -10.55
C GLY A 137 13.45 -6.08 -10.99
N LYS A 138 13.31 -5.89 -12.30
CA LYS A 138 12.97 -4.61 -12.91
C LYS A 138 11.57 -4.13 -12.53
N GLU A 139 10.64 -5.08 -12.38
CA GLU A 139 9.27 -4.86 -11.95
C GLU A 139 8.98 -5.76 -10.75
N VAL A 140 8.43 -5.20 -9.69
CA VAL A 140 8.10 -5.93 -8.48
C VAL A 140 6.78 -5.42 -7.90
N THR A 141 6.02 -6.32 -7.30
CA THR A 141 4.81 -5.97 -6.54
C THR A 141 5.10 -6.09 -5.06
N HIS A 142 4.73 -5.11 -4.24
CA HIS A 142 4.87 -5.12 -2.79
C HIS A 142 3.57 -4.75 -2.09
N THR A 143 3.37 -5.25 -0.86
CA THR A 143 2.18 -4.96 -0.04
C THR A 143 2.61 -4.49 1.34
N PHE A 144 2.33 -3.25 1.66
CA PHE A 144 2.57 -2.69 2.98
C PHE A 144 1.48 -3.14 3.96
N GLN A 145 1.89 -3.72 5.10
CA GLN A 145 0.96 -4.30 6.07
C GLN A 145 0.54 -3.34 7.18
N ASN A 146 1.18 -2.17 7.27
CA ASN A 146 0.89 -1.20 8.31
C ASN A 146 0.77 0.21 7.73
N VAL A 147 -0.11 1.00 8.33
CA VAL A 147 -0.23 2.43 8.02
C VAL A 147 1.04 3.16 8.44
N SER A 148 1.60 3.94 7.54
CA SER A 148 2.74 4.82 7.79
C SER A 148 2.79 5.98 6.79
N SER A 149 3.18 7.15 7.23
CA SER A 149 3.40 8.29 6.35
C SER A 149 4.78 8.29 5.65
N THR A 150 5.65 7.35 5.98
CA THR A 150 7.08 7.46 5.63
C THR A 150 7.77 6.12 5.40
N TYR A 151 7.22 5.25 4.55
CA TYR A 151 8.03 4.14 4.04
C TYR A 151 9.03 4.68 3.01
N GLU A 152 10.31 4.45 3.27
CA GLU A 152 11.38 4.78 2.34
C GLU A 152 11.60 3.57 1.42
N VAL A 153 11.26 3.70 0.14
CA VAL A 153 11.52 2.67 -0.85
C VAL A 153 12.81 3.01 -1.56
N VAL A 154 13.82 2.16 -1.41
CA VAL A 154 15.13 2.32 -2.02
C VAL A 154 15.30 1.31 -3.14
N LEU A 155 15.66 1.79 -4.32
CA LEU A 155 16.09 0.97 -5.45
C LEU A 155 17.58 1.17 -5.66
N VAL A 156 18.34 0.06 -5.67
CA VAL A 156 19.72 0.00 -6.13
C VAL A 156 19.75 -0.66 -7.49
N VAL A 157 20.42 -0.01 -8.45
CA VAL A 157 20.64 -0.57 -9.79
C VAL A 157 22.15 -0.72 -9.99
N THR A 158 22.56 -1.90 -10.50
CA THR A 158 23.95 -2.24 -10.77
C THR A 158 24.09 -2.71 -12.20
N ASP A 159 25.08 -2.21 -12.93
CA ASP A 159 25.45 -2.63 -14.28
C ASP A 159 26.28 -3.93 -14.29
N GLU A 160 26.67 -4.37 -15.48
CA GLU A 160 27.50 -5.60 -15.64
C GLU A 160 28.97 -5.35 -15.24
N ALA A 161 29.45 -4.10 -15.27
CA ALA A 161 30.79 -3.73 -14.84
C ALA A 161 30.92 -3.65 -13.30
N GLY A 162 29.80 -3.63 -12.58
CA GLY A 162 29.72 -3.57 -11.12
C GLY A 162 29.55 -2.16 -10.57
N ASN A 163 29.35 -1.14 -11.42
CA ASN A 163 29.02 0.20 -10.97
C ASN A 163 27.56 0.21 -10.51
N SER A 164 27.29 0.90 -9.40
CA SER A 164 25.95 0.94 -8.84
C SER A 164 25.53 2.33 -8.40
N ASN A 165 24.25 2.59 -8.48
CA ASN A 165 23.64 3.83 -8.02
C ASN A 165 22.27 3.51 -7.40
N GLN A 166 21.76 4.43 -6.58
CA GLN A 166 20.48 4.23 -5.89
C GLN A 166 19.58 5.45 -5.99
N ARG A 167 18.28 5.18 -5.87
CA ARG A 167 17.24 6.20 -5.71
C ARG A 167 16.29 5.82 -4.61
N MET A 168 15.87 6.79 -3.81
CA MET A 168 14.88 6.64 -2.74
C MET A 168 13.64 7.46 -3.07
N LEU A 169 12.47 6.89 -2.81
CA LEU A 169 11.18 7.59 -2.76
C LEU A 169 10.49 7.30 -1.43
N VAL A 170 9.76 8.30 -0.94
CA VAL A 170 8.89 8.12 0.23
C VAL A 170 7.49 7.76 -0.24
N VAL A 171 6.97 6.64 0.27
CA VAL A 171 5.61 6.16 0.02
C VAL A 171 4.80 6.32 1.30
N ALA A 172 3.75 7.11 1.26
CA ALA A 172 2.75 7.15 2.32
C ALA A 172 1.80 5.95 2.17
N VAL A 173 1.46 5.30 3.28
CA VAL A 173 0.49 4.21 3.32
C VAL A 173 -0.67 4.64 4.21
N GLU A 174 -1.85 4.74 3.63
CA GLU A 174 -3.08 5.13 4.31
C GLU A 174 -3.85 3.87 4.76
N GLU A 175 -4.70 4.06 5.76
CA GLU A 175 -5.58 3.00 6.21
C GLU A 175 -6.61 2.65 5.12
N MET A 176 -6.87 1.36 4.94
CA MET A 176 -7.96 0.92 4.08
C MET A 176 -9.28 1.45 4.63
N ALA A 177 -10.01 2.22 3.82
CA ALA A 177 -11.34 2.65 4.20
C ALA A 177 -12.22 1.42 4.47
N ARG A 178 -12.79 1.35 5.67
CA ARG A 178 -13.67 0.26 6.11
C ARG A 178 -15.01 0.83 6.53
N PRO A 179 -16.11 0.06 6.46
CA PRO A 179 -17.36 0.52 7.01
C PRO A 179 -17.23 0.76 8.51
N ASP A 180 -17.93 1.74 9.03
CA ASP A 180 -17.98 2.08 10.46
C ASP A 180 -19.46 2.17 10.85
N VAL A 181 -19.94 1.12 11.53
CA VAL A 181 -21.34 0.99 11.96
C VAL A 181 -21.43 1.37 13.43
N TYR A 182 -22.24 2.32 13.77
CA TYR A 182 -22.35 2.79 15.15
C TYR A 182 -23.77 3.11 15.57
N ILE A 183 -24.03 3.04 16.88
CA ILE A 183 -25.28 3.46 17.52
C ILE A 183 -25.18 4.92 17.87
N SER A 184 -26.03 5.73 17.29
CA SER A 184 -26.07 7.18 17.56
C SER A 184 -27.02 7.57 18.67
N GLU A 185 -28.05 6.74 18.95
CA GLU A 185 -29.06 6.99 19.96
C GLU A 185 -29.66 5.69 20.49
N LEU A 186 -29.96 5.63 21.77
CA LEU A 186 -30.75 4.59 22.44
C LEU A 186 -31.90 5.29 23.20
N SER A 187 -33.14 4.92 22.91
CA SER A 187 -34.34 5.49 23.52
C SER A 187 -35.36 4.41 23.83
N PHE A 188 -36.32 4.73 24.69
CA PHE A 188 -37.38 3.82 25.10
C PHE A 188 -38.72 4.46 24.78
N SER A 189 -39.73 3.66 24.37
CA SER A 189 -41.09 4.16 24.12
C SER A 189 -41.77 4.67 25.40
N ASN A 190 -41.30 4.22 26.58
CA ASN A 190 -41.65 4.70 27.90
C ASN A 190 -40.41 4.64 28.81
N ASP A 191 -39.91 5.77 29.32
CA ASP A 191 -38.72 5.86 30.16
C ASP A 191 -39.00 5.44 31.65
N SER A 192 -40.27 5.23 32.01
CA SER A 192 -40.68 4.88 33.40
C SER A 192 -41.84 3.88 33.38
N PRO A 193 -41.68 2.71 32.79
CA PRO A 193 -42.74 1.74 32.62
C PRO A 193 -43.13 1.11 33.96
N ASP A 194 -44.34 0.60 34.02
CA ASP A 194 -44.76 -0.27 35.12
C ASP A 194 -44.26 -1.72 34.85
N GLU A 195 -44.13 -2.49 35.95
CA GLU A 195 -43.77 -3.91 35.85
C GLU A 195 -44.79 -4.67 34.97
N ASP A 196 -44.31 -5.59 34.16
CA ASP A 196 -45.07 -6.33 33.16
C ASP A 196 -45.53 -5.53 31.92
N GLU A 197 -45.29 -4.22 31.85
CA GLU A 197 -45.54 -3.43 30.65
C GLU A 197 -44.57 -3.87 29.54
N THR A 198 -45.05 -3.97 28.29
CA THR A 198 -44.20 -4.19 27.14
C THR A 198 -43.89 -2.85 26.51
N ILE A 199 -42.63 -2.48 26.46
CA ILE A 199 -42.13 -1.27 25.83
C ILE A 199 -41.21 -1.59 24.64
N GLU A 200 -41.05 -0.65 23.73
CA GLU A 200 -40.07 -0.75 22.63
C GLU A 200 -38.75 -0.12 23.08
N LEU A 201 -37.66 -0.87 22.91
CA LEU A 201 -36.28 -0.37 23.03
C LEU A 201 -35.83 0.01 21.62
N ASN A 202 -35.58 1.30 21.39
CA ASN A 202 -35.28 1.84 20.08
C ASN A 202 -33.83 2.28 19.98
N ALA A 203 -33.13 1.90 18.92
CA ALA A 203 -31.79 2.38 18.61
C ALA A 203 -31.74 3.00 17.21
N VAL A 204 -30.90 4.03 17.06
CA VAL A 204 -30.62 4.65 15.77
C VAL A 204 -29.24 4.21 15.32
N LEU A 205 -29.20 3.43 14.26
CA LEU A 205 -28.01 2.89 13.66
C LEU A 205 -27.53 3.80 12.53
N LYS A 206 -26.24 4.08 12.47
CA LYS A 206 -25.61 4.89 11.40
C LYS A 206 -24.43 4.18 10.79
N LEU A 207 -24.10 4.57 9.57
CA LEU A 207 -22.95 4.07 8.82
C LEU A 207 -22.07 5.26 8.40
N ALA A 208 -20.78 5.17 8.70
CA ALA A 208 -19.76 6.10 8.24
C ALA A 208 -18.75 5.41 7.31
N LYS A 209 -17.83 6.20 6.77
CA LYS A 209 -16.69 5.84 5.92
C LYS A 209 -17.09 5.22 4.57
N MET A 210 -17.59 4.00 4.49
CA MET A 210 -17.99 3.39 3.20
C MET A 210 -19.28 2.59 3.31
N ASN A 211 -19.86 2.25 2.16
CA ASN A 211 -21.09 1.47 2.09
C ASN A 211 -20.83 0.01 2.52
N LEU A 212 -21.86 -0.59 3.11
CA LEU A 212 -21.85 -1.96 3.59
C LEU A 212 -22.87 -2.79 2.80
N THR A 213 -22.50 -4.00 2.42
CA THR A 213 -23.42 -4.95 1.74
C THR A 213 -23.70 -6.20 2.57
N SER A 214 -22.84 -6.52 3.55
CA SER A 214 -22.99 -7.70 4.41
C SER A 214 -24.09 -7.50 5.43
N GLU A 215 -24.76 -8.60 5.78
CA GLU A 215 -25.68 -8.63 6.93
C GLU A 215 -24.89 -8.66 8.23
N PHE A 216 -25.46 -8.07 9.28
CA PHE A 216 -24.92 -8.11 10.64
C PHE A 216 -26.02 -8.02 11.68
N GLU A 217 -25.71 -8.44 12.92
CA GLU A 217 -26.66 -8.42 14.02
C GLU A 217 -26.50 -7.16 14.88
N VAL A 218 -27.64 -6.57 15.26
CA VAL A 218 -27.69 -5.57 16.35
C VAL A 218 -28.46 -6.17 17.51
N ALA A 219 -27.79 -6.33 18.65
CA ALA A 219 -28.35 -7.03 19.82
C ALA A 219 -28.56 -6.09 21.01
N PHE A 220 -29.63 -6.35 21.75
CA PHE A 220 -29.99 -5.65 22.99
C PHE A 220 -29.82 -6.57 24.18
N TYR A 221 -29.27 -6.04 25.26
CA TYR A 221 -28.92 -6.79 26.46
C TYR A 221 -29.40 -6.08 27.71
N LEU A 222 -29.68 -6.86 28.77
CA LEU A 222 -30.13 -6.38 30.05
C LEU A 222 -29.05 -6.56 31.13
N ASN A 223 -28.58 -5.48 31.71
CA ASN A 223 -27.62 -5.40 32.81
C ASN A 223 -26.22 -5.92 32.50
N THR A 224 -26.08 -6.91 31.62
CA THR A 224 -24.77 -7.48 31.20
C THR A 224 -24.87 -7.93 29.74
N LEU A 225 -23.74 -7.98 29.03
CA LEU A 225 -23.67 -8.43 27.62
C LEU A 225 -23.90 -9.94 27.46
N ASP A 226 -24.02 -10.71 28.53
CA ASP A 226 -24.37 -12.13 28.52
C ASP A 226 -25.89 -12.37 28.53
N ASN A 227 -26.68 -11.34 28.80
CA ASN A 227 -28.12 -11.44 28.93
C ASN A 227 -28.86 -10.72 27.81
N GLN A 228 -28.85 -11.37 26.62
CA GLN A 228 -29.52 -10.86 25.42
C GLN A 228 -31.03 -10.91 25.57
N ILE A 229 -31.71 -9.81 25.31
CA ILE A 229 -33.18 -9.68 25.38
C ILE A 229 -33.85 -9.57 24.02
N GLY A 230 -33.06 -9.29 22.97
CA GLY A 230 -33.54 -9.25 21.61
C GLY A 230 -32.44 -8.90 20.63
N ALA A 231 -32.64 -9.21 19.35
CA ALA A 231 -31.74 -8.84 18.29
C ALA A 231 -32.48 -8.61 16.96
N VAL A 232 -31.86 -7.83 16.10
CA VAL A 232 -32.34 -7.54 14.74
C VAL A 232 -31.20 -7.78 13.75
N MET A 233 -31.45 -8.62 12.73
CA MET A 233 -30.57 -8.73 11.58
C MET A 233 -30.77 -7.53 10.65
N VAL A 234 -29.69 -6.87 10.31
CA VAL A 234 -29.66 -5.68 9.47
C VAL A 234 -28.92 -6.02 8.18
N GLU A 235 -29.58 -5.86 7.03
CA GLU A 235 -28.89 -5.91 5.75
C GLU A 235 -28.12 -4.60 5.55
N GLY A 236 -26.80 -4.67 5.36
CA GLY A 236 -25.93 -3.51 5.20
C GLY A 236 -26.33 -2.61 4.03
N SER A 237 -26.88 -3.18 2.98
CA SER A 237 -27.43 -2.44 1.83
C SER A 237 -28.59 -1.47 2.18
N ASN A 238 -29.24 -1.68 3.31
CA ASN A 238 -30.30 -0.79 3.82
C ASN A 238 -29.74 0.39 4.61
N LEU A 239 -28.43 0.37 4.95
CA LEU A 239 -27.72 1.48 5.57
C LEU A 239 -26.99 2.28 4.51
N THR A 240 -27.38 3.55 4.32
CA THR A 240 -26.68 4.43 3.39
C THR A 240 -25.75 5.36 4.17
N LYS A 241 -24.48 5.41 3.77
CA LYS A 241 -23.47 6.29 4.33
C LYS A 241 -23.97 7.75 4.37
N GLY A 242 -23.83 8.38 5.54
CA GLY A 242 -24.05 9.83 5.70
C GLY A 242 -25.49 10.28 5.67
N ILE A 243 -26.50 9.40 5.73
CA ILE A 243 -27.90 9.80 5.84
C ILE A 243 -28.13 10.47 7.21
N GLU A 244 -28.61 11.72 7.20
CA GLU A 244 -29.17 12.35 8.39
C GLU A 244 -30.36 11.51 8.91
N GLY A 245 -30.32 11.15 10.19
CA GLY A 245 -31.38 10.38 10.84
C GLY A 245 -31.04 8.90 11.10
N GLY A 246 -30.22 8.27 10.25
CA GLY A 246 -29.87 6.85 10.42
C GLY A 246 -31.04 5.88 10.20
N MET A 247 -30.85 4.60 10.56
CA MET A 247 -31.85 3.55 10.50
C MET A 247 -32.39 3.24 11.91
N ASN A 248 -33.70 3.33 12.09
CA ASN A 248 -34.33 2.94 13.36
C ASN A 248 -34.51 1.44 13.43
N ILE A 249 -34.09 0.86 14.53
CA ILE A 249 -34.31 -0.53 14.89
C ILE A 249 -34.98 -0.58 16.27
N SER A 250 -35.84 -1.57 16.50
CA SER A 250 -36.49 -1.74 17.80
C SER A 250 -36.69 -3.20 18.16
N VAL A 251 -36.69 -3.48 19.46
CA VAL A 251 -37.09 -4.76 20.01
C VAL A 251 -38.04 -4.54 21.17
N PRO A 252 -39.12 -5.36 21.30
CA PRO A 252 -40.00 -5.30 22.45
C PRO A 252 -39.32 -5.90 23.68
N TRP A 253 -39.49 -5.26 24.82
CA TRP A 253 -39.06 -5.75 26.11
C TRP A 253 -40.16 -5.67 27.16
N LYS A 254 -40.38 -6.81 27.84
CA LYS A 254 -41.31 -6.86 28.96
C LYS A 254 -40.59 -6.39 30.22
N ALA A 255 -40.99 -5.24 30.75
CA ALA A 255 -40.35 -4.57 31.85
C ALA A 255 -40.42 -5.38 33.17
N VAL A 256 -39.27 -5.48 33.84
CA VAL A 256 -39.09 -6.12 35.14
C VAL A 256 -38.82 -5.03 36.18
N SER A 257 -39.46 -5.10 37.37
CA SER A 257 -39.32 -4.08 38.37
C SER A 257 -37.87 -3.87 38.82
N GLY A 258 -37.48 -2.63 39.09
CA GLY A 258 -36.14 -2.23 39.53
C GLY A 258 -35.44 -1.27 38.56
N THR A 259 -34.18 -1.03 38.83
CA THR A 259 -33.32 -0.23 37.91
C THR A 259 -32.47 -1.17 37.09
N HIS A 260 -32.49 -0.97 35.80
CA HIS A 260 -31.77 -1.79 34.80
C HIS A 260 -30.95 -0.93 33.87
N THR A 261 -29.85 -1.47 33.36
CA THR A 261 -29.08 -0.90 32.26
C THR A 261 -29.37 -1.70 30.98
N ILE A 262 -29.83 -1.03 29.96
CA ILE A 262 -29.99 -1.59 28.62
C ILE A 262 -28.75 -1.26 27.84
N PHE A 263 -28.12 -2.28 27.24
CA PHE A 263 -27.05 -2.15 26.28
C PHE A 263 -27.59 -2.46 24.90
N VAL A 264 -27.10 -1.73 23.90
CA VAL A 264 -27.28 -2.09 22.48
C VAL A 264 -25.90 -2.16 21.84
N VAL A 265 -25.67 -3.20 21.06
CA VAL A 265 -24.38 -3.47 20.39
C VAL A 265 -24.67 -3.66 18.90
N ALA A 266 -24.06 -2.79 18.06
CA ALA A 266 -24.02 -2.99 16.64
C ALA A 266 -22.95 -4.03 16.30
N ASP A 267 -23.22 -4.86 15.29
CA ASP A 267 -22.33 -5.97 14.91
C ASP A 267 -21.93 -6.87 16.10
N SER A 268 -22.93 -7.27 16.89
CA SER A 268 -22.74 -8.08 18.10
C SER A 268 -22.00 -9.40 17.86
N THR A 269 -21.95 -9.87 16.63
CA THR A 269 -21.26 -11.09 16.18
C THR A 269 -19.90 -10.83 15.58
N ASN A 270 -19.47 -9.56 15.47
CA ASN A 270 -18.20 -9.12 14.89
C ASN A 270 -17.94 -9.66 13.48
N LEU A 271 -18.95 -9.55 12.62
CA LEU A 271 -18.90 -9.99 11.22
C LEU A 271 -18.34 -8.92 10.28
N ILE A 272 -18.48 -7.63 10.66
CA ILE A 272 -17.98 -6.49 9.89
C ILE A 272 -16.54 -6.21 10.29
N ASN A 273 -15.63 -6.21 9.32
CA ASN A 273 -14.26 -5.79 9.58
C ASN A 273 -14.17 -4.25 9.53
N GLU A 274 -14.27 -3.60 10.68
CA GLU A 274 -14.21 -2.14 10.84
C GLU A 274 -12.79 -1.59 11.00
N GLY A 275 -11.77 -2.46 11.01
CA GLY A 275 -10.36 -2.09 11.14
C GLY A 275 -9.93 -1.89 12.59
N SER A 276 -9.00 -0.96 12.80
CA SER A 276 -8.53 -0.55 14.12
C SER A 276 -9.47 0.44 14.81
N ASP A 277 -10.64 0.71 14.18
CA ASP A 277 -11.57 1.67 14.72
C ASP A 277 -12.24 1.11 15.96
N ASP A 278 -12.09 1.86 16.99
CA ASP A 278 -12.49 1.67 18.36
C ASP A 278 -13.95 1.19 18.46
N GLY A 279 -14.17 0.03 19.00
CA GLY A 279 -15.50 -0.48 19.36
C GLY A 279 -16.28 0.41 20.35
N GLU A 280 -15.82 1.62 20.66
CA GLU A 280 -16.47 2.55 21.56
C GLU A 280 -17.82 3.07 21.03
N LYS A 281 -17.97 3.19 19.73
CA LYS A 281 -19.23 3.63 19.08
C LYS A 281 -20.21 2.50 18.80
N ASN A 282 -19.73 1.26 18.75
CA ASN A 282 -20.56 0.08 18.44
C ASN A 282 -21.46 -0.32 19.61
N GLN A 283 -21.21 0.21 20.81
CA GLN A 283 -21.99 -0.07 22.01
C GLN A 283 -22.48 1.23 22.65
N VAL A 284 -23.76 1.26 23.00
CA VAL A 284 -24.38 2.33 23.79
C VAL A 284 -25.17 1.70 24.94
N ALA A 285 -25.16 2.36 26.10
CA ALA A 285 -25.92 1.93 27.26
C ALA A 285 -26.79 3.07 27.79
N LYS A 286 -27.98 2.72 28.33
CA LYS A 286 -28.90 3.66 28.99
C LYS A 286 -29.63 2.97 30.11
N ASP A 287 -29.74 3.66 31.27
CA ASP A 287 -30.48 3.17 32.43
C ASP A 287 -31.98 3.41 32.28
N ILE A 288 -32.77 2.49 32.79
CA ILE A 288 -34.23 2.55 32.89
C ILE A 288 -34.69 2.15 34.25
N SER A 289 -35.65 2.86 34.83
CA SER A 289 -36.28 2.54 36.12
C SER A 289 -37.71 2.07 35.89
N VAL A 290 -37.99 0.84 36.30
CA VAL A 290 -39.29 0.17 36.18
C VAL A 290 -39.99 0.21 37.56
N LYS A 291 -41.21 0.73 37.59
CA LYS A 291 -42.02 0.78 38.79
C LYS A 291 -42.58 -0.61 39.13
N ALA A 292 -42.46 -1.02 40.37
CA ALA A 292 -43.12 -2.23 40.82
C ALA A 292 -44.63 -2.12 40.73
N LYS A 293 -45.28 -3.19 40.31
CA LYS A 293 -46.73 -3.26 40.24
C LYS A 293 -47.29 -3.17 41.65
N GLU A 294 -48.15 -2.17 41.90
CA GLU A 294 -48.85 -2.09 43.19
C GLU A 294 -49.68 -3.38 43.39
N THR A 295 -49.27 -4.18 44.35
CA THR A 295 -50.11 -5.25 44.84
C THR A 295 -51.25 -4.58 45.58
N SER A 296 -52.46 -4.52 44.99
CA SER A 296 -53.65 -4.14 45.74
C SER A 296 -53.89 -5.18 46.84
N ASN A 297 -53.29 -4.92 47.98
CA ASN A 297 -53.79 -5.58 49.21
C ASN A 297 -55.14 -4.90 49.51
N ASP A 298 -56.19 -5.47 48.88
CA ASP A 298 -57.57 -5.16 49.22
C ASP A 298 -57.84 -5.74 50.62
N THR A 299 -57.25 -5.14 51.65
CA THR A 299 -57.70 -5.34 52.99
C THR A 299 -58.96 -4.49 53.16
N SER A 300 -60.07 -5.03 52.69
CA SER A 300 -61.42 -4.57 53.07
C SER A 300 -61.48 -4.63 54.58
N LEU A 301 -61.22 -3.51 55.23
CA LEU A 301 -61.41 -3.33 56.66
C LEU A 301 -62.94 -3.32 56.88
N ILE A 302 -63.54 -4.48 57.18
CA ILE A 302 -64.90 -4.56 57.61
C ILE A 302 -64.98 -3.94 59.01
N LEU A 303 -65.39 -2.66 59.07
CA LEU A 303 -65.68 -1.99 60.30
C LEU A 303 -66.99 -2.52 60.91
N LEU A 304 -66.89 -3.49 61.84
CA LEU A 304 -68.02 -4.01 62.53
C LEU A 304 -68.46 -2.98 63.65
N VAL A 305 -69.49 -2.20 63.34
CA VAL A 305 -70.05 -1.28 64.30
C VAL A 305 -70.95 -2.10 65.27
N LEU A 306 -70.46 -2.36 66.47
CA LEU A 306 -71.26 -2.96 67.52
C LEU A 306 -72.15 -1.89 68.20
N VAL A 307 -73.44 -1.89 67.87
CA VAL A 307 -74.40 -1.03 68.58
C VAL A 307 -74.83 -1.74 69.89
N VAL A 308 -74.37 -1.28 71.05
CA VAL A 308 -74.86 -1.70 72.35
C VAL A 308 -76.01 -0.82 72.72
N VAL A 309 -77.25 -1.42 72.75
CA VAL A 309 -78.45 -0.80 73.37
C VAL A 309 -78.48 -1.14 74.87
N ILE A 310 -78.36 -0.14 75.75
CA ILE A 310 -78.58 -0.27 77.15
C ILE A 310 -80.02 0.20 77.46
N SER A 311 -80.83 -0.70 77.94
CA SER A 311 -82.15 -0.47 78.51
C SER A 311 -82.15 0.01 79.99
#